data_fd14a8aaddddd945f7ac600f6291407d
#
_entry.id   fd14a8aaddddd945f7ac600f6291407d
#
_cell.length_a   1.000
_cell.length_b   1.000
_cell.length_c   1.000
_cell.angle_alpha   90.00
_cell.angle_beta   90.00
_cell.angle_gamma   90.00
#
_symmetry.space_group_name_H-M   'P 1'
#
loop_
_entity.id
_entity.type
_entity.pdbx_description
1 polymer ?
#
loop_
_entity_poly.entity_id
_entity_poly.type
_entity_poly.pdbx_seq_one_letter_code
_entity_poly.pdbx_strand_id
1 'polypeptide(L)'
;MKKYIQITAGRGPVECARVVYLVDKEITKLFPNLELVDYEAHNTEPDCYMSMILSKDFSDDEINMLKNKWICTIKYIATKNSYI
;
A
#
# COMPACT_ATOMS: atom_id res chain seq x y z
N MET A 1 11.39 3.39 14.32
CA MET A 1 10.13 4.17 14.20
C MET A 1 9.28 3.59 13.10
N LYS A 2 8.00 3.32 13.36
CA LYS A 2 7.09 2.81 12.34
C LYS A 2 6.86 3.84 11.26
N LYS A 3 6.89 3.40 10.02
CA LYS A 3 6.58 4.22 8.85
C LYS A 3 5.36 3.62 8.15
N TYR A 4 4.63 4.45 7.46
CA TYR A 4 3.38 4.06 6.81
C TYR A 4 3.49 4.26 5.31
N ILE A 5 2.98 3.30 4.55
CA ILE A 5 2.83 3.43 3.10
C ILE A 5 1.38 3.24 2.73
N GLN A 6 0.95 3.92 1.70
CA GLN A 6 -0.39 3.76 1.14
C GLN A 6 -0.28 3.24 -0.28
N ILE A 7 -1.00 2.15 -0.54
CA ILE A 7 -1.19 1.63 -1.89
C ILE A 7 -2.57 2.10 -2.33
N THR A 8 -2.68 2.77 -3.46
CA THR A 8 -3.94 3.36 -3.88
C THR A 8 -4.21 3.14 -5.36
N ALA A 9 -5.48 2.89 -5.67
CA ALA A 9 -5.95 2.81 -7.06
C ALA A 9 -6.24 4.19 -7.64
N GLY A 10 -6.34 5.21 -6.79
CA GLY A 10 -6.76 6.53 -7.24
C GLY A 10 -8.20 6.48 -7.75
N ARG A 11 -8.46 7.13 -8.88
CA ARG A 11 -9.78 7.15 -9.51
C ARG A 11 -9.85 6.28 -10.75
N GLY A 12 -8.98 5.27 -10.82
CA GLY A 12 -8.94 4.40 -11.97
C GLY A 12 -10.10 3.40 -12.02
N PRO A 13 -10.20 2.64 -13.12
CA PRO A 13 -11.19 1.57 -13.23
C PRO A 13 -10.89 0.44 -12.25
N VAL A 14 -11.79 -0.56 -12.22
CA VAL A 14 -11.70 -1.68 -11.27
C VAL A 14 -10.36 -2.44 -11.40
N GLU A 15 -9.77 -2.46 -12.59
CA GLU A 15 -8.47 -3.09 -12.80
C GLU A 15 -7.38 -2.47 -11.92
N CYS A 16 -7.45 -1.17 -11.67
CA CYS A 16 -6.51 -0.49 -10.78
C CYS A 16 -6.67 -0.95 -9.33
N ALA A 17 -7.91 -1.19 -8.90
CA ALA A 17 -8.19 -1.73 -7.57
C ALA A 17 -7.66 -3.16 -7.43
N ARG A 18 -7.68 -3.95 -8.49
CA ARG A 18 -7.09 -5.27 -8.50
C ARG A 18 -5.56 -5.20 -8.36
N VAL A 19 -4.94 -4.21 -8.98
CA VAL A 19 -3.49 -4.00 -8.86
C VAL A 19 -3.11 -3.72 -7.41
N VAL A 20 -3.92 -2.96 -6.67
CA VAL A 20 -3.67 -2.71 -5.24
C VAL A 20 -3.56 -4.03 -4.48
N TYR A 21 -4.49 -4.93 -4.72
CA TYR A 21 -4.48 -6.26 -4.09
C TYR A 21 -3.21 -7.05 -4.44
N LEU A 22 -2.84 -7.05 -5.72
CA LEU A 22 -1.66 -7.79 -6.18
C LEU A 22 -0.36 -7.19 -5.62
N VAL A 23 -0.26 -5.88 -5.56
CA VAL A 23 0.90 -5.20 -4.98
C VAL A 23 1.01 -5.51 -3.49
N ASP A 24 -0.11 -5.50 -2.76
CA ASP A 24 -0.11 -5.88 -1.35
C ASP A 24 0.45 -7.27 -1.15
N LYS A 25 0.04 -8.23 -1.98
CA LYS A 25 0.54 -9.61 -1.88
C LYS A 25 2.06 -9.68 -2.10
N GLU A 26 2.56 -8.94 -3.09
CA GLU A 26 3.99 -8.92 -3.37
C GLU A 26 4.78 -8.28 -2.22
N ILE A 27 4.29 -7.18 -1.68
CA ILE A 27 4.95 -6.49 -0.57
C ILE A 27 4.94 -7.38 0.67
N THR A 28 3.84 -8.06 0.93
CA THR A 28 3.72 -8.95 2.09
C THR A 28 4.71 -10.12 2.00
N LYS A 29 5.00 -10.60 0.80
CA LYS A 29 6.03 -11.63 0.60
C LYS A 29 7.43 -11.11 0.93
N LEU A 30 7.71 -9.85 0.56
CA LEU A 30 9.01 -9.24 0.81
C LEU A 30 9.19 -8.89 2.29
N PHE A 31 8.11 -8.52 2.97
CA PHE A 31 8.15 -8.06 4.36
C PHE A 31 7.09 -8.79 5.18
N PRO A 32 7.40 -10.00 5.69
CA PRO A 32 6.40 -10.80 6.42
C PRO A 32 5.87 -10.16 7.71
N ASN A 33 6.61 -9.19 8.27
CA ASN A 33 6.22 -8.49 9.50
C ASN A 33 5.34 -7.27 9.24
N LEU A 34 4.87 -7.11 8.01
CA LEU A 34 4.05 -5.97 7.63
C LEU A 34 2.70 -6.01 8.34
N GLU A 35 2.24 -4.84 8.79
CA GLU A 35 0.95 -4.70 9.47
C GLU A 35 -0.02 -3.95 8.57
N LEU A 36 -1.21 -4.50 8.36
CA LEU A 36 -2.30 -3.81 7.68
C LEU A 36 -3.00 -2.91 8.70
N VAL A 37 -2.90 -1.61 8.48
CA VAL A 37 -3.46 -0.61 9.40
C VAL A 37 -4.90 -0.27 9.04
N ASP A 38 -5.16 -0.09 7.74
CA ASP A 38 -6.48 0.31 7.27
C ASP A 38 -6.61 -0.06 5.80
N TYR A 39 -7.85 -0.17 5.32
CA TYR A 39 -8.10 -0.44 3.91
C TYR A 39 -9.49 0.00 3.53
N GLU A 40 -9.67 0.23 2.22
CA GLU A 40 -10.98 0.49 1.63
C GLU A 40 -11.17 -0.49 0.48
N ALA A 41 -12.07 -1.46 0.66
CA ALA A 41 -12.34 -2.48 -0.35
C ALA A 41 -13.24 -1.92 -1.46
N HIS A 42 -13.16 -2.52 -2.64
CA HIS A 42 -14.09 -2.21 -3.72
C HIS A 42 -15.50 -2.65 -3.33
N ASN A 43 -16.51 -1.91 -3.79
CA ASN A 43 -17.89 -2.14 -3.38
C ASN A 43 -18.43 -3.51 -3.78
N THR A 44 -18.09 -4.00 -4.97
CA THR A 44 -18.69 -5.20 -5.53
C THR A 44 -17.68 -6.27 -5.93
N GLU A 45 -16.47 -5.90 -6.33
CA GLU A 45 -15.50 -6.86 -6.87
C GLU A 45 -14.63 -7.45 -5.76
N PRO A 46 -14.57 -8.80 -5.64
CA PRO A 46 -13.69 -9.43 -4.67
C PRO A 46 -12.22 -9.21 -5.03
N ASP A 47 -11.37 -9.21 -4.00
CA ASP A 47 -9.92 -9.07 -4.17
C ASP A 47 -9.52 -7.79 -4.92
N CYS A 48 -10.33 -6.73 -4.73
CA CYS A 48 -10.06 -5.40 -5.27
C CYS A 48 -10.18 -4.38 -4.15
N TYR A 49 -9.18 -3.49 -4.06
CA TYR A 49 -9.12 -2.49 -2.98
C TYR A 49 -8.85 -1.11 -3.57
N MET A 50 -9.59 -0.13 -3.08
CA MET A 50 -9.37 1.27 -3.47
C MET A 50 -8.10 1.81 -2.82
N SER A 51 -7.84 1.41 -1.58
CA SER A 51 -6.58 1.76 -0.90
C SER A 51 -6.29 0.77 0.21
N MET A 52 -5.01 0.66 0.57
CA MET A 52 -4.54 -0.09 1.72
C MET A 52 -3.41 0.70 2.37
N ILE A 53 -3.42 0.76 3.71
CA ILE A 53 -2.36 1.42 4.48
C ILE A 53 -1.63 0.36 5.28
N LEU A 54 -0.33 0.26 5.05
CA LEU A 54 0.53 -0.75 5.66
C LEU A 54 1.60 -0.06 6.48
N SER A 55 2.01 -0.68 7.57
CA SER A 55 3.08 -0.14 8.40
C SER A 55 4.12 -1.19 8.74
N LYS A 56 5.33 -0.73 8.94
CA LYS A 56 6.47 -1.50 9.35
C LYS A 56 7.57 -0.52 9.73
N ASP A 57 8.56 -0.98 10.47
CA ASP A 57 9.77 -0.19 10.72
C ASP A 57 10.65 -0.24 9.46
N PHE A 58 10.18 0.42 8.39
CA PHE A 58 10.90 0.45 7.13
C PHE A 58 12.19 1.28 7.25
N SER A 59 13.27 0.78 6.65
CA SER A 59 14.45 1.61 6.42
C SER A 59 14.21 2.56 5.26
N ASP A 60 15.03 3.61 5.16
CA ASP A 60 14.93 4.55 4.04
C ASP A 60 15.18 3.84 2.70
N ASP A 61 16.09 2.88 2.67
CA ASP A 61 16.36 2.10 1.46
C ASP A 61 15.17 1.26 1.04
N GLU A 62 14.46 0.66 2.02
CA GLU A 62 13.25 -0.11 1.73
C GLU A 62 12.16 0.78 1.16
N ILE A 63 11.95 1.97 1.74
CA ILE A 63 10.97 2.92 1.24
C ILE A 63 11.30 3.35 -0.19
N ASN A 64 12.57 3.66 -0.46
CA ASN A 64 13.00 4.05 -1.80
C ASN A 64 12.79 2.94 -2.82
N MET A 65 13.10 1.70 -2.44
CA MET A 65 12.88 0.55 -3.31
C MET A 65 11.41 0.39 -3.67
N LEU A 66 10.53 0.49 -2.68
CA LEU A 66 9.09 0.36 -2.90
C LEU A 66 8.55 1.48 -3.80
N LYS A 67 8.97 2.72 -3.54
CA LYS A 67 8.53 3.86 -4.34
C LYS A 67 8.99 3.74 -5.79
N ASN A 68 10.21 3.26 -6.01
CA ASN A 68 10.73 3.10 -7.37
C ASN A 68 10.05 1.96 -8.13
N LYS A 69 9.74 0.87 -7.44
CA LYS A 69 9.13 -0.31 -8.08
C LYS A 69 7.66 -0.09 -8.43
N TRP A 70 6.93 0.63 -7.58
CA TRP A 70 5.49 0.86 -7.79
C TRP A 70 5.16 2.36 -7.75
N ILE A 71 5.86 3.14 -8.55
CA ILE A 71 5.85 4.60 -8.50
C ILE A 71 4.47 5.23 -8.66
N CYS A 72 3.57 4.59 -9.42
CA CYS A 72 2.23 5.12 -9.65
C CYS A 72 1.20 4.61 -8.66
N THR A 73 1.57 3.66 -7.80
CA THR A 73 0.63 2.96 -6.94
C THR A 73 0.87 3.21 -5.46
N ILE A 74 2.14 3.36 -5.05
CA ILE A 74 2.50 3.51 -3.65
C ILE A 74 2.79 4.96 -3.30
N LYS A 75 2.15 5.44 -2.24
CA LYS A 75 2.44 6.72 -1.62
C LYS A 75 3.07 6.49 -0.26
N TYR A 76 4.13 7.23 0.03
CA TYR A 76 4.78 7.17 1.33
C TYR A 76 4.10 8.15 2.29
N ILE A 77 3.78 7.65 3.48
CA ILE A 77 3.26 8.45 4.57
C ILE A 77 4.23 8.30 5.74
N ALA A 78 4.95 9.37 6.06
CA ALA A 78 6.07 9.31 7.01
C ALA A 78 5.64 8.91 8.42
N THR A 79 4.50 9.40 8.88
CA THR A 79 4.02 9.16 10.23
C THR A 79 2.52 8.93 10.22
N LYS A 80 1.99 8.40 11.34
CA LYS A 80 0.56 8.20 11.50
C LYS A 80 -0.23 9.49 11.29
N ASN A 81 0.29 10.61 11.74
CA ASN A 81 -0.40 11.89 11.62
C ASN A 81 -0.52 12.35 10.17
N SER A 82 0.32 11.84 9.29
CA SER A 82 0.34 12.26 7.89
C SER A 82 -0.80 11.68 7.06
N TYR A 83 -1.44 10.59 7.52
CA TYR A 83 -2.52 10.00 6.73
C TYR A 83 -3.92 10.25 7.32
N ILE A 84 -3.99 10.89 8.45
CA ILE A 84 -5.25 11.28 9.03
C ILE A 84 -5.77 12.53 8.32
#